data_862f695ed12a98666891f721ed576ba9
#
_entry.id   862f695ed12a98666891f721ed576ba9
#
_cell.length_a   1.000
_cell.length_b   1.000
_cell.length_c   1.000
_cell.angle_alpha   90.00
_cell.angle_beta   90.00
_cell.angle_gamma   90.00
#
_symmetry.space_group_name_H-M   'P 1'
#
loop_
_entity.id
_entity.type
_entity.pdbx_description
1 polymer ?
#
loop_
_entity_poly.entity_id
_entity_poly.type
_entity_poly.pdbx_seq_one_letter_code
_entity_poly.pdbx_strand_id
1 'polypeptide(L)'
;MAKILHTADFHLDSAFTALPEEKARLRRQEARQLTDRLVDYANDHGVELLLLAGDLFDSDQLYGQTAQELAHSLARFRGHAVIAPGNHDFYAASSPYARLLWPENVHIFREERLQRLPFPQYGCVVY
;
A
#
# COMPACT_ATOMS: atom_id res chain seq x y z
N MET A 1 6.40 1.54 23.32
CA MET A 1 6.19 2.61 22.32
C MET A 1 6.10 1.96 20.94
N ALA A 2 5.10 2.32 20.16
CA ALA A 2 4.93 1.77 18.82
C ALA A 2 6.05 2.22 17.86
N LYS A 3 6.61 1.29 17.11
CA LYS A 3 7.52 1.59 16.01
C LYS A 3 6.73 1.66 14.70
N ILE A 4 6.72 2.82 14.09
CA ILE A 4 5.88 3.13 12.93
C ILE A 4 6.77 3.44 11.72
N LEU A 5 6.46 2.84 10.58
CA LEU A 5 7.05 3.18 9.30
C LEU A 5 5.97 3.83 8.42
N HIS A 6 6.23 5.02 7.92
CA HIS A 6 5.33 5.77 7.05
C HIS A 6 5.90 5.85 5.64
N THR A 7 5.05 5.63 4.66
CA THR A 7 5.38 5.79 3.25
C THR A 7 4.16 6.24 2.44
N ALA A 8 4.41 6.75 1.24
CA ALA A 8 3.37 7.27 0.35
C ALA A 8 3.86 7.27 -1.10
N ASP A 9 2.96 7.50 -2.04
CA ASP A 9 3.29 7.81 -3.45
C ASP A 9 4.13 6.74 -4.16
N PHE A 10 3.73 5.47 -4.04
CA PHE A 10 4.42 4.39 -4.77
C PHE A 10 4.19 4.47 -6.28
N HIS A 11 3.02 4.97 -6.71
CA HIS A 11 2.63 5.05 -8.13
C HIS A 11 2.90 3.74 -8.86
N LEU A 12 2.48 2.61 -8.28
CA LEU A 12 2.61 1.30 -8.90
C LEU A 12 1.89 1.27 -10.24
N ASP A 13 2.50 0.63 -11.21
CA ASP A 13 2.03 0.58 -12.59
C ASP A 13 1.96 1.93 -13.32
N SER A 14 2.73 2.92 -12.88
CA SER A 14 2.92 4.14 -13.67
C SER A 14 3.37 3.79 -15.10
N ALA A 15 2.80 4.47 -16.09
CA ALA A 15 3.06 4.18 -17.49
C ALA A 15 4.49 4.56 -17.93
N PHE A 16 5.14 5.51 -17.25
CA PHE A 16 6.47 6.02 -17.61
C PHE A 16 6.56 6.38 -19.09
N THR A 17 5.59 7.12 -19.61
CA THR A 17 5.43 7.41 -21.05
C THR A 17 6.63 8.14 -21.68
N ALA A 18 7.44 8.82 -20.88
CA ALA A 18 8.66 9.49 -21.33
C ALA A 18 9.82 8.52 -21.59
N LEU A 19 9.69 7.25 -21.22
CA LEU A 19 10.72 6.24 -21.39
C LEU A 19 10.36 5.26 -22.53
N PRO A 20 11.37 4.68 -23.23
CA PRO A 20 11.13 3.53 -24.10
C PRO A 20 10.44 2.39 -23.33
N GLU A 21 9.57 1.63 -23.99
CA GLU A 21 8.74 0.60 -23.36
C GLU A 21 9.54 -0.41 -22.53
N GLU A 22 10.70 -0.82 -23.00
CA GLU A 22 11.57 -1.75 -22.28
C GLU A 22 12.06 -1.18 -20.94
N LYS A 23 12.46 0.10 -20.94
CA LYS A 23 12.86 0.81 -19.72
C LYS A 23 11.69 1.08 -18.80
N ALA A 24 10.53 1.44 -19.36
CA ALA A 24 9.30 1.64 -18.58
C ALA A 24 8.89 0.35 -17.85
N ARG A 25 8.95 -0.79 -18.53
CA ARG A 25 8.67 -2.10 -17.92
C ARG A 25 9.62 -2.41 -16.77
N LEU A 26 10.92 -2.13 -16.96
CA LEU A 26 11.92 -2.35 -15.92
C LEU A 26 11.64 -1.48 -14.69
N ARG A 27 11.29 -0.21 -14.88
CA ARG A 27 10.92 0.69 -13.78
C ARG A 27 9.68 0.23 -13.02
N ARG A 28 8.66 -0.26 -13.73
CA ARG A 28 7.47 -0.83 -13.09
C ARG A 28 7.82 -2.06 -12.24
N GLN A 29 8.70 -2.91 -12.73
CA GLN A 29 9.18 -4.07 -11.99
C GLN A 29 9.97 -3.68 -10.73
N GLU A 30 10.85 -2.70 -10.84
CA GLU A 30 11.61 -2.16 -9.69
C GLU A 30 10.66 -1.58 -8.62
N ALA A 31 9.62 -0.86 -9.04
CA ALA A 31 8.63 -0.31 -8.13
C ALA A 31 7.86 -1.40 -7.35
N ARG A 32 7.52 -2.50 -8.03
CA ARG A 32 6.88 -3.65 -7.37
C ARG A 32 7.81 -4.32 -6.37
N GLN A 33 9.08 -4.50 -6.72
CA GLN A 33 10.08 -5.08 -5.81
C GLN A 33 10.32 -4.20 -4.58
N LEU A 34 10.10 -2.89 -4.69
CA LEU A 34 10.23 -1.97 -3.56
C LEU A 34 9.27 -2.34 -2.42
N THR A 35 8.06 -2.79 -2.74
CA THR A 35 7.07 -3.21 -1.73
C THR A 35 7.59 -4.38 -0.90
N ASP A 36 8.15 -5.40 -1.56
CA ASP A 36 8.74 -6.54 -0.86
C ASP A 36 9.89 -6.13 0.05
N ARG A 37 10.78 -5.27 -0.45
CA ARG A 37 11.91 -4.75 0.34
C ARG A 37 11.45 -3.94 1.53
N LEU A 38 10.38 -3.16 1.37
CA LEU A 38 9.80 -2.37 2.45
C LEU A 38 9.26 -3.28 3.56
N VAL A 39 8.54 -4.32 3.20
CA VAL A 39 8.01 -5.30 4.16
C VAL A 39 9.14 -6.04 4.87
N ASP A 40 10.16 -6.47 4.13
CA ASP A 40 11.32 -7.13 4.72
C ASP A 40 12.05 -6.22 5.70
N TYR A 41 12.27 -4.96 5.33
CA TYR A 41 12.85 -3.95 6.21
C TYR A 41 12.02 -3.76 7.48
N ALA A 42 10.71 -3.61 7.32
CA ALA A 42 9.80 -3.41 8.44
C ALA A 42 9.83 -4.59 9.41
N ASN A 43 9.82 -5.82 8.90
CA ASN A 43 9.91 -7.03 9.72
C ASN A 43 11.27 -7.12 10.43
N ASP A 44 12.37 -6.84 9.74
CA ASP A 44 13.72 -6.93 10.30
C ASP A 44 13.98 -5.90 11.40
N HIS A 45 13.28 -4.76 11.35
CA HIS A 45 13.43 -3.67 12.33
C HIS A 45 12.33 -3.65 13.41
N GLY A 46 11.47 -4.65 13.45
CA GLY A 46 10.41 -4.74 14.46
C GLY A 46 9.36 -3.64 14.35
N VAL A 47 9.06 -3.19 13.13
CA VAL A 47 7.99 -2.22 12.87
C VAL A 47 6.64 -2.85 13.20
N GLU A 48 5.80 -2.16 13.95
CA GLU A 48 4.48 -2.65 14.37
C GLU A 48 3.36 -2.10 13.52
N LEU A 49 3.50 -0.85 13.05
CA LEU A 49 2.55 -0.20 12.15
C LEU A 49 3.23 0.29 10.89
N LEU A 50 2.65 -0.06 9.74
CA LEU A 50 3.03 0.43 8.43
C LEU A 50 1.92 1.34 7.90
N LEU A 51 2.21 2.62 7.72
CA LEU A 51 1.24 3.60 7.23
C LEU A 51 1.52 3.89 5.75
N LEU A 52 0.55 3.58 4.90
CA LEU A 52 0.60 3.77 3.45
C LEU A 52 -0.36 4.91 3.08
N ALA A 53 0.19 6.11 2.90
CA ALA A 53 -0.58 7.35 2.81
C ALA A 53 -0.77 7.80 1.35
N GLY A 54 -1.63 7.11 0.62
CA GLY A 54 -2.14 7.52 -0.68
C GLY A 54 -1.23 7.28 -1.88
N ASP A 55 -1.85 7.28 -3.04
CA ASP A 55 -1.22 7.16 -4.36
C ASP A 55 -0.30 5.92 -4.49
N LEU A 56 -0.79 4.78 -4.01
CA LEU A 56 -0.09 3.51 -4.15
C LEU A 56 -0.15 3.01 -5.59
N PHE A 57 -1.25 3.29 -6.28
CA PHE A 57 -1.47 2.94 -7.67
C PHE A 57 -1.60 4.20 -8.52
N ASP A 58 -1.09 4.13 -9.75
CA ASP A 58 -1.18 5.25 -10.68
C ASP A 58 -2.36 5.02 -11.64
N SER A 59 -3.50 5.66 -11.29
CA SER A 59 -4.73 5.77 -12.08
C SER A 59 -5.45 4.50 -12.59
N ASP A 60 -6.39 4.73 -13.49
CA ASP A 60 -7.47 3.88 -13.98
C ASP A 60 -7.11 2.54 -14.63
N GLN A 61 -5.86 2.28 -14.89
CA GLN A 61 -5.40 1.02 -15.49
C GLN A 61 -4.76 0.12 -14.45
N LEU A 62 -5.56 -0.34 -13.54
CA LEU A 62 -5.10 -1.30 -12.54
C LEU A 62 -4.96 -2.69 -13.16
N TYR A 63 -3.74 -3.08 -13.31
CA TYR A 63 -3.43 -4.49 -13.49
C TYR A 63 -3.75 -5.20 -12.16
N GLY A 64 -4.79 -6.02 -12.14
CA GLY A 64 -5.20 -6.76 -10.95
C GLY A 64 -4.05 -7.56 -10.31
N GLN A 65 -3.07 -7.94 -11.11
CA GLN A 65 -1.86 -8.61 -10.64
C GLN A 65 -1.03 -7.74 -9.69
N THR A 66 -0.84 -6.45 -9.99
CA THR A 66 -0.03 -5.57 -9.14
C THR A 66 -0.67 -5.37 -7.76
N ALA A 67 -1.99 -5.22 -7.71
CA ALA A 67 -2.71 -5.12 -6.45
C ALA A 67 -2.62 -6.42 -5.64
N GLN A 68 -2.69 -7.57 -6.30
CA GLN A 68 -2.49 -8.87 -5.66
C GLN A 68 -1.06 -9.04 -5.13
N GLU A 69 -0.06 -8.60 -5.87
CA GLU A 69 1.34 -8.63 -5.42
C GLU A 69 1.55 -7.75 -4.18
N LEU A 70 0.97 -6.56 -4.16
CA LEU A 70 0.99 -5.69 -2.99
C LEU A 70 0.31 -6.38 -1.79
N ALA A 71 -0.86 -6.97 -1.99
CA ALA A 71 -1.57 -7.70 -0.94
C ALA A 71 -0.74 -8.88 -0.41
N HIS A 72 -0.09 -9.64 -1.28
CA HIS A 72 0.81 -10.73 -0.89
C HIS A 72 2.01 -10.23 -0.08
N SER A 73 2.63 -9.13 -0.49
CA SER A 73 3.74 -8.53 0.26
C SER A 73 3.29 -8.11 1.66
N LEU A 74 2.14 -7.42 1.76
CA LEU A 74 1.60 -6.98 3.04
C LEU A 74 1.17 -8.14 3.93
N ALA A 75 0.73 -9.28 3.36
CA ALA A 75 0.40 -10.47 4.13
C ALA A 75 1.62 -11.04 4.89
N ARG A 76 2.83 -10.82 4.38
CA ARG A 76 4.08 -11.24 5.04
C ARG A 76 4.50 -10.29 6.16
N PHE A 77 3.93 -9.09 6.23
CA PHE A 77 4.20 -8.14 7.30
C PHE A 77 3.65 -8.68 8.64
N ARG A 78 4.48 -8.68 9.67
CA ARG A 78 4.13 -9.20 11.00
C ARG A 78 3.28 -8.25 11.82
N GLY A 79 3.28 -6.96 11.48
CA GLY A 79 2.46 -5.94 12.13
C GLY A 79 1.15 -5.68 11.36
N HIS A 80 0.60 -4.50 11.57
CA HIS A 80 -0.60 -4.03 10.88
C HIS A 80 -0.26 -2.93 9.88
N ALA A 81 -0.80 -3.06 8.68
CA ALA A 81 -0.70 -2.03 7.64
C ALA A 81 -2.01 -1.24 7.57
N VAL A 82 -1.89 0.07 7.48
CA VAL A 82 -3.04 0.97 7.32
C VAL A 82 -2.87 1.74 6.01
N ILE A 83 -3.85 1.64 5.14
CA ILE A 83 -3.87 2.29 3.84
C ILE A 83 -4.91 3.41 3.86
N ALA A 84 -4.46 4.61 3.51
CA ALA A 84 -5.35 5.73 3.19
C ALA A 84 -5.25 5.99 1.68
N PRO A 85 -6.32 5.76 0.89
CA PRO A 85 -6.29 6.05 -0.54
C PRO A 85 -6.03 7.54 -0.82
N GLY A 86 -5.32 7.82 -1.93
CA GLY A 86 -5.02 9.17 -2.39
C GLY A 86 -5.96 9.64 -3.51
N ASN A 87 -5.57 10.72 -4.17
CA ASN A 87 -6.37 11.28 -5.27
C ASN A 87 -6.21 10.51 -6.60
N HIS A 88 -5.09 9.83 -6.79
CA HIS A 88 -4.88 8.97 -7.97
C HIS A 88 -5.48 7.58 -7.80
N ASP A 89 -5.69 7.12 -6.58
CA ASP A 89 -6.19 5.80 -6.25
C ASP A 89 -7.34 5.84 -5.22
N PHE A 90 -8.26 6.78 -5.38
CA PHE A 90 -9.38 6.94 -4.44
C PHE A 90 -10.24 5.66 -4.33
N TYR A 91 -10.87 5.48 -3.17
CA TYR A 91 -11.75 4.34 -2.94
C TYR A 91 -13.03 4.45 -3.78
N ALA A 92 -13.26 3.44 -4.60
CA ALA A 92 -14.48 3.29 -5.41
C ALA A 92 -14.82 1.81 -5.54
N ALA A 93 -16.04 1.49 -5.91
CA ALA A 93 -16.48 0.10 -6.11
C ALA A 93 -15.64 -0.66 -7.16
N SER A 94 -15.08 0.07 -8.12
CA SER A 94 -14.20 -0.48 -9.15
C SER A 94 -12.72 -0.51 -8.76
N SER A 95 -12.36 0.09 -7.63
CA SER A 95 -10.96 0.15 -7.19
C SER A 95 -10.47 -1.20 -6.65
N PRO A 96 -9.15 -1.46 -6.65
CA PRO A 96 -8.60 -2.68 -6.08
C PRO A 96 -8.84 -2.76 -4.57
N TYR A 97 -9.01 -1.62 -3.90
CA TYR A 97 -9.35 -1.59 -2.48
C TYR A 97 -10.71 -2.21 -2.17
N ALA A 98 -11.65 -2.12 -3.12
CA ALA A 98 -12.99 -2.70 -2.98
C ALA A 98 -13.10 -4.13 -3.54
N ARG A 99 -12.35 -4.43 -4.60
CA ARG A 99 -12.48 -5.70 -5.35
C ARG A 99 -11.61 -6.83 -4.82
N LEU A 100 -10.46 -6.50 -4.24
CA LEU A 100 -9.50 -7.49 -3.79
C LEU A 100 -9.81 -7.92 -2.35
N LEU A 101 -9.60 -9.20 -2.06
CA LEU A 101 -9.60 -9.68 -0.69
C LEU A 101 -8.23 -9.39 -0.06
N TRP A 102 -8.19 -8.37 0.80
CA TRP A 102 -6.97 -7.97 1.50
C TRP A 102 -6.70 -8.85 2.71
N PRO A 103 -5.43 -9.04 3.12
CA PRO A 103 -5.08 -9.78 4.33
C PRO A 103 -5.70 -9.15 5.59
N GLU A 104 -5.91 -9.95 6.62
CA GLU A 104 -6.52 -9.51 7.90
C GLU A 104 -5.71 -8.40 8.60
N ASN A 105 -4.41 -8.35 8.40
CA ASN A 105 -3.54 -7.33 8.98
C ASN A 105 -3.53 -6.01 8.21
N VAL A 106 -4.30 -5.90 7.11
CA VAL A 106 -4.40 -4.69 6.29
C VAL A 106 -5.75 -4.00 6.57
N HIS A 107 -5.68 -2.74 6.95
CA HIS A 107 -6.84 -1.88 7.20
C HIS A 107 -6.87 -0.76 6.17
N ILE A 108 -8.00 -0.58 5.50
CA ILE A 108 -8.16 0.43 4.45
C ILE A 108 -9.24 1.41 4.89
N PHE A 109 -8.91 2.71 4.90
CA PHE A 109 -9.92 3.76 5.08
C PHE A 109 -10.76 3.88 3.81
N ARG A 110 -12.08 3.73 3.95
CA ARG A 110 -13.03 3.61 2.82
C ARG A 110 -13.99 4.78 2.69
N GLU A 111 -13.99 5.69 3.65
CA GLU A 111 -14.94 6.79 3.71
C GLU A 111 -14.21 8.15 3.60
N GLU A 112 -14.89 9.13 3.01
CA GLU A 112 -14.39 10.50 2.84
C GLU A 112 -14.49 11.34 4.12
N ARG A 113 -14.41 10.69 5.27
CA ARG A 113 -14.46 11.36 6.57
C ARG A 113 -13.33 10.86 7.46
N LEU A 114 -13.00 11.65 8.46
CA LEU A 114 -12.04 11.25 9.47
C LEU A 114 -12.56 10.01 10.21
N GLN A 115 -11.82 8.92 10.15
CA GLN A 115 -12.14 7.68 10.82
C GLN A 115 -11.11 7.41 11.93
N ARG A 116 -11.55 6.68 12.94
CA ARG A 116 -10.73 6.33 14.09
C ARG A 116 -10.43 4.83 14.09
N LEU A 117 -9.16 4.47 14.06
CA LEU A 117 -8.70 3.07 14.06
C LEU A 117 -7.78 2.84 15.26
N PRO A 118 -8.27 2.26 16.36
CA PRO A 118 -7.46 2.03 17.55
C PRO A 118 -6.61 0.77 17.42
N PHE A 119 -5.38 0.86 17.91
CA PHE A 119 -4.45 -0.26 18.09
C PHE A 119 -4.03 -0.33 19.57
N PRO A 120 -4.90 -0.85 20.45
CA PRO A 120 -4.60 -0.91 21.89
C PRO A 120 -3.35 -1.73 22.19
N GLN A 121 -3.07 -2.77 21.39
CA GLN A 121 -1.86 -3.59 21.51
C GLN A 121 -0.56 -2.80 21.31
N TYR A 122 -0.63 -1.67 20.61
CA TYR A 122 0.51 -0.77 20.37
C TYR A 122 0.41 0.54 21.15
N GLY A 123 -0.67 0.73 21.90
CA GLY A 123 -0.91 1.96 22.66
C GLY A 123 -1.15 3.19 21.80
N CYS A 124 -1.71 3.05 20.60
CA CYS A 124 -1.93 4.17 19.68
C CYS A 124 -3.27 4.10 18.95
N VAL A 125 -3.61 5.22 18.31
CA VAL A 125 -4.81 5.37 17.47
C VAL A 125 -4.38 6.05 16.18
N VAL A 126 -4.85 5.52 15.05
CA VAL A 126 -4.66 6.10 13.72
C VAL A 126 -5.96 6.78 13.30
N TYR A 127 -5.86 7.99 12.80
CA TYR A 127 -6.98 8.77 12.26
C TYR A 127 -6.77 9.03 10.78
#